data_ef0c90ffeb0393b137ce339f7b94fc3c
#
_entry.id   ef0c90ffeb0393b137ce339f7b94fc3c
#
_cell.length_a   1.000
_cell.length_b   1.000
_cell.length_c   1.000
_cell.angle_alpha   90.00
_cell.angle_beta   90.00
_cell.angle_gamma   90.00
#
_symmetry.space_group_name_H-M   'P 1'
#
loop_
_entity.id
_entity.type
_entity.pdbx_description
1 polymer ?
#
loop_
_entity_poly.entity_id
_entity_poly.type
_entity_poly.pdbx_seq_one_letter_code
_entity_poly.pdbx_strand_id
1 'polypeptide(L)'
;VAVKCATITPNAARMTEYQLKEMWKSPNGTIRAILDGTVFRKPIIVKGIEPYVSNWKKPITIARHAYGDIYKNTELTVPAGATAELLITKADGSQERALIHEFKDAGIVQGVHNLDSSIRSFARACFNFALDQKEDIWFATKDTISKKYDHRFKDIFAEIYETEYQSKFEKAGIEYFYTLIDDAVARVIRSEGGFIWACKNYDGDVMSDMVATAFGSLGMMTSVLVSPEGTYEYEAAHGTVTRHYYKYLKGEITSTNSIATLFAWTGALRKRGELDGNTPLCSFADKLEQAAIQTIEDGIMTGDLYRLSTLPNKRSVDTETFLKEIALHLDALL
;
A
#
# COMPACT_ATOMS: atom_id res chain seq x y z
N VAL A 1 -13.86 -4.09 -11.22
CA VAL A 1 -13.67 -3.41 -9.94
C VAL A 1 -14.12 -4.33 -8.83
N ALA A 2 -13.34 -4.47 -7.77
CA ALA A 2 -13.65 -5.27 -6.59
C ALA A 2 -13.34 -4.51 -5.30
N VAL A 3 -14.00 -4.90 -4.21
CA VAL A 3 -13.64 -4.49 -2.84
C VAL A 3 -13.26 -5.74 -2.07
N LYS A 4 -12.06 -5.74 -1.50
CA LYS A 4 -11.58 -6.86 -0.69
C LYS A 4 -11.77 -6.55 0.79
N CYS A 5 -12.36 -7.47 1.52
CA CYS A 5 -12.41 -7.40 2.97
C CYS A 5 -11.01 -7.61 3.58
N ALA A 6 -10.77 -7.03 4.74
CA ALA A 6 -9.59 -7.34 5.53
C ALA A 6 -9.51 -8.85 5.82
N THR A 7 -8.30 -9.41 5.76
CA THR A 7 -8.04 -10.84 5.92
C THR A 7 -6.95 -11.09 6.94
N ILE A 8 -6.94 -12.30 7.50
CA ILE A 8 -5.90 -12.76 8.43
C ILE A 8 -5.10 -13.87 7.76
N THR A 9 -3.77 -13.78 7.83
CA THR A 9 -2.91 -14.91 7.52
C THR A 9 -2.98 -15.90 8.68
N PRO A 10 -3.36 -17.16 8.44
CA PRO A 10 -3.49 -18.17 9.50
C PRO A 10 -2.16 -18.44 10.20
N ASN A 11 -2.24 -18.70 11.48
CA ASN A 11 -1.19 -19.30 12.31
C ASN A 11 -1.75 -20.53 13.04
N ALA A 12 -0.94 -21.23 13.83
CA ALA A 12 -1.37 -22.44 14.53
C ALA A 12 -2.62 -22.23 15.39
N ALA A 13 -2.74 -21.11 16.11
CA ALA A 13 -3.92 -20.78 16.91
C ALA A 13 -5.17 -20.61 16.04
N ARG A 14 -5.04 -19.94 14.89
CA ARG A 14 -6.14 -19.75 13.94
C ARG A 14 -6.57 -21.04 13.25
N MET A 15 -5.62 -21.94 12.99
CA MET A 15 -5.93 -23.28 12.48
C MET A 15 -6.94 -24.00 13.37
N THR A 16 -6.71 -23.96 14.68
CA THR A 16 -7.59 -24.60 15.67
C THR A 16 -8.91 -23.84 15.83
N GLU A 17 -8.86 -22.52 15.98
CA GLU A 17 -10.04 -21.66 16.18
C GLU A 17 -11.07 -21.78 15.04
N TYR A 18 -10.59 -21.78 13.81
CA TYR A 18 -11.45 -21.80 12.61
C TYR A 18 -11.53 -23.16 11.94
N GLN A 19 -10.97 -24.22 12.53
CA GLN A 19 -10.95 -25.59 11.99
C GLN A 19 -10.46 -25.64 10.54
N LEU A 20 -9.39 -24.89 10.25
CA LEU A 20 -8.81 -24.82 8.92
C LEU A 20 -8.13 -26.14 8.56
N LYS A 21 -8.24 -26.58 7.30
CA LYS A 21 -7.61 -27.80 6.81
C LYS A 21 -6.09 -27.67 6.70
N GLU A 22 -5.61 -26.47 6.40
CA GLU A 22 -4.19 -26.19 6.23
C GLU A 22 -3.87 -24.72 6.57
N MET A 23 -2.58 -24.44 6.82
CA MET A 23 -2.09 -23.09 7.06
C MET A 23 -1.89 -22.38 5.71
N TRP A 24 -2.94 -21.73 5.22
CA TRP A 24 -2.94 -20.98 3.96
C TRP A 24 -1.90 -19.86 3.97
N LYS A 25 -1.31 -19.59 2.80
CA LYS A 25 -0.48 -18.40 2.58
C LYS A 25 -1.32 -17.13 2.73
N SER A 26 -0.65 -15.99 2.85
CA SER A 26 -1.33 -14.70 2.96
C SER A 26 -2.35 -14.49 1.82
N PRO A 27 -3.64 -14.29 2.11
CA PRO A 27 -4.65 -14.02 1.07
C PRO A 27 -4.32 -12.74 0.28
N ASN A 28 -3.81 -11.71 0.95
CA ASN A 28 -3.36 -10.48 0.30
C ASN A 28 -2.22 -10.74 -0.69
N GLY A 29 -1.19 -11.47 -0.26
CA GLY A 29 -0.07 -11.85 -1.12
C GLY A 29 -0.51 -12.69 -2.33
N THR A 30 -1.48 -13.58 -2.13
CA THR A 30 -2.04 -14.42 -3.20
C THR A 30 -2.76 -13.58 -4.26
N ILE A 31 -3.66 -12.68 -3.86
CA ILE A 31 -4.40 -11.81 -4.80
C ILE A 31 -3.44 -10.87 -5.53
N ARG A 32 -2.51 -10.24 -4.82
CA ARG A 32 -1.48 -9.37 -5.43
C ARG A 32 -0.64 -10.10 -6.46
N ALA A 33 -0.27 -11.35 -6.18
CA ALA A 33 0.51 -12.17 -7.10
C ALA A 33 -0.30 -12.61 -8.34
N ILE A 34 -1.59 -12.85 -8.21
CA ILE A 34 -2.48 -13.19 -9.32
C ILE A 34 -2.69 -11.98 -10.24
N LEU A 35 -2.91 -10.80 -9.66
CA LEU A 35 -3.17 -9.58 -10.41
C LEU A 35 -1.90 -8.93 -10.95
N ASP A 36 -0.71 -9.29 -10.46
CA ASP A 36 0.59 -8.68 -10.81
C ASP A 36 0.51 -7.15 -10.86
N GLY A 37 -0.15 -6.56 -9.85
CA GLY A 37 -0.52 -5.16 -9.86
C GLY A 37 0.43 -4.27 -9.05
N THR A 38 0.08 -2.99 -9.03
CA THR A 38 0.70 -1.98 -8.18
C THR A 38 -0.28 -1.57 -7.09
N VAL A 39 0.18 -1.54 -5.84
CA VAL A 39 -0.61 -1.05 -4.72
C VAL A 39 -0.33 0.43 -4.50
N PHE A 40 -1.35 1.27 -4.62
CA PHE A 40 -1.28 2.69 -4.27
C PHE A 40 -1.94 2.92 -2.92
N ARG A 41 -1.20 3.51 -1.98
CA ARG A 41 -1.65 3.86 -0.65
C ARG A 41 -1.52 5.34 -0.42
N LYS A 42 -2.64 6.02 -0.17
CA LYS A 42 -2.71 7.48 0.00
C LYS A 42 -3.34 7.83 1.35
N PRO A 43 -2.68 8.66 2.18
CA PRO A 43 -3.26 9.12 3.44
C PRO A 43 -4.49 10.01 3.19
N ILE A 44 -5.49 9.84 4.03
CA ILE A 44 -6.67 10.71 4.09
C ILE A 44 -6.34 11.83 5.07
N ILE A 45 -6.28 13.06 4.58
CA ILE A 45 -5.98 14.25 5.39
C ILE A 45 -7.29 14.85 5.88
N VAL A 46 -7.35 15.13 7.17
CA VAL A 46 -8.52 15.72 7.82
C VAL A 46 -8.05 16.85 8.73
N LYS A 47 -8.71 17.98 8.69
CA LYS A 47 -8.42 19.11 9.56
C LYS A 47 -8.57 18.72 11.03
N GLY A 48 -7.57 19.10 11.84
CA GLY A 48 -7.54 18.75 13.26
C GLY A 48 -6.95 17.38 13.57
N ILE A 49 -6.49 16.64 12.54
CA ILE A 49 -5.61 15.48 12.71
C ILE A 49 -4.25 15.86 12.11
N GLU A 50 -3.34 16.28 12.97
CA GLU A 50 -2.04 16.79 12.52
C GLU A 50 -1.05 15.63 12.32
N PRO A 51 -0.25 15.65 11.23
CA PRO A 51 0.82 14.67 11.04
C PRO A 51 1.89 14.80 12.15
N TYR A 52 2.47 13.66 12.56
CA TYR A 52 3.64 13.66 13.45
C TYR A 52 4.87 14.33 12.83
N VAL A 53 4.97 14.31 11.50
CA VAL A 53 5.97 15.09 10.75
C VAL A 53 5.34 16.44 10.38
N SER A 54 5.66 17.48 11.12
CA SER A 54 5.02 18.80 10.99
C SER A 54 5.16 19.46 9.62
N ASN A 55 6.17 19.07 8.83
CA ASN A 55 6.38 19.58 7.49
C ASN A 55 5.39 19.00 6.46
N TRP A 56 4.80 17.82 6.72
CA TRP A 56 3.91 17.18 5.76
C TRP A 56 2.55 17.90 5.72
N LYS A 57 2.34 18.64 4.64
CA LYS A 57 1.12 19.43 4.40
C LYS A 57 0.22 18.80 3.34
N LYS A 58 0.79 17.94 2.51
CA LYS A 58 0.12 17.25 1.40
C LYS A 58 0.31 15.75 1.55
N PRO A 59 -0.60 14.93 1.03
CA PRO A 59 -0.46 13.48 1.10
C PRO A 59 0.80 13.01 0.38
N ILE A 60 1.43 11.97 0.92
CA ILE A 60 2.50 11.21 0.26
C ILE A 60 1.92 9.87 -0.14
N THR A 61 1.77 9.65 -1.44
CA THR A 61 1.24 8.39 -1.96
C THR A 61 2.35 7.38 -2.12
N ILE A 62 2.25 6.21 -1.48
CA ILE A 62 3.18 5.11 -1.72
C ILE A 62 2.66 4.26 -2.86
N ALA A 63 3.47 4.09 -3.92
CA ALA A 63 3.25 3.11 -4.98
C ALA A 63 4.15 1.91 -4.71
N ARG A 64 3.53 0.78 -4.32
CA ARG A 64 4.24 -0.45 -3.98
C ARG A 64 4.12 -1.46 -5.11
N HIS A 65 5.24 -1.99 -5.59
CA HIS A 65 5.27 -3.14 -6.47
C HIS A 65 4.67 -4.36 -5.75
N ALA A 66 3.71 -5.04 -6.35
CA ALA A 66 2.99 -6.12 -5.67
C ALA A 66 3.57 -7.52 -5.92
N TYR A 67 4.68 -7.62 -6.65
CA TYR A 67 5.32 -8.87 -7.05
C TYR A 67 6.75 -9.00 -6.52
N GLY A 68 7.23 -10.24 -6.36
CA GLY A 68 8.63 -10.55 -6.11
C GLY A 68 9.12 -10.21 -4.71
N ASP A 69 10.42 -9.93 -4.60
CA ASP A 69 11.15 -9.69 -3.36
C ASP A 69 10.97 -10.85 -2.35
N ILE A 70 11.00 -10.55 -1.07
CA ILE A 70 10.82 -11.54 0.02
C ILE A 70 9.43 -12.20 0.04
N TYR A 71 8.43 -11.63 -0.67
CA TYR A 71 7.08 -12.18 -0.73
C TYR A 71 6.94 -13.38 -1.69
N LYS A 72 7.96 -13.61 -2.51
CA LYS A 72 8.11 -14.80 -3.40
C LYS A 72 9.49 -15.44 -3.25
N ASN A 73 9.99 -15.50 -2.04
CA ASN A 73 11.27 -16.08 -1.72
C ASN A 73 11.23 -17.61 -1.63
N THR A 74 12.43 -18.19 -1.67
CA THR A 74 12.72 -19.57 -1.25
C THR A 74 13.77 -19.51 -0.15
N GLU A 75 13.55 -20.20 0.96
CA GLU A 75 14.43 -20.20 2.11
C GLU A 75 14.86 -21.62 2.47
N LEU A 76 16.12 -21.78 2.86
CA LEU A 76 16.69 -23.03 3.33
C LEU A 76 17.54 -22.79 4.59
N THR A 77 17.40 -23.68 5.57
CA THR A 77 18.37 -23.79 6.66
C THR A 77 19.60 -24.54 6.17
N VAL A 78 20.78 -24.08 6.56
CA VAL A 78 22.06 -24.63 6.12
C VAL A 78 22.83 -25.13 7.35
N PRO A 79 23.25 -26.41 7.40
CA PRO A 79 24.05 -26.93 8.50
C PRO A 79 25.51 -26.42 8.44
N ALA A 80 26.20 -26.47 9.56
CA ALA A 80 27.62 -26.17 9.62
C ALA A 80 28.43 -27.10 8.68
N GLY A 81 29.46 -26.55 8.04
CA GLY A 81 30.31 -27.26 7.09
C GLY A 81 29.73 -27.38 5.66
N ALA A 82 28.53 -26.83 5.41
CA ALA A 82 27.93 -26.89 4.08
C ALA A 82 28.29 -25.66 3.24
N THR A 83 28.17 -25.79 1.92
CA THR A 83 28.37 -24.71 0.93
C THR A 83 27.04 -24.43 0.27
N ALA A 84 26.68 -23.13 0.16
CA ALA A 84 25.51 -22.69 -0.59
C ALA A 84 25.92 -22.01 -1.91
N GLU A 85 25.24 -22.38 -2.99
CA GLU A 85 25.45 -21.85 -4.34
C GLU A 85 24.14 -21.40 -4.97
N LEU A 86 24.20 -20.36 -5.78
CA LEU A 86 23.15 -19.99 -6.72
C LEU A 86 23.42 -20.68 -8.05
N LEU A 87 22.44 -21.50 -8.52
CA LEU A 87 22.54 -22.20 -9.79
C LEU A 87 21.44 -21.72 -10.75
N ILE A 88 21.83 -21.31 -11.94
CA ILE A 88 20.91 -21.00 -13.04
C ILE A 88 21.13 -22.01 -14.15
N THR A 89 20.07 -22.75 -14.51
CA THR A 89 20.06 -23.62 -15.69
C THR A 89 19.34 -22.91 -16.83
N LYS A 90 20.05 -22.63 -17.91
CA LYS A 90 19.51 -21.96 -19.10
C LYS A 90 18.70 -22.91 -19.96
N ALA A 91 17.90 -22.37 -20.90
CA ALA A 91 17.06 -23.18 -21.78
C ALA A 91 17.83 -24.17 -22.68
N ASP A 92 19.09 -23.85 -23.01
CA ASP A 92 20.01 -24.72 -23.76
C ASP A 92 20.68 -25.80 -22.90
N GLY A 93 20.34 -25.89 -21.60
CA GLY A 93 20.91 -26.81 -20.62
C GLY A 93 22.23 -26.36 -20.02
N SER A 94 22.82 -25.26 -20.48
CA SER A 94 24.02 -24.68 -19.88
C SER A 94 23.74 -24.14 -18.47
N GLN A 95 24.74 -24.19 -17.62
CA GLN A 95 24.62 -23.79 -16.21
C GLN A 95 25.59 -22.66 -15.85
N GLU A 96 25.09 -21.75 -15.04
CA GLU A 96 25.88 -20.69 -14.41
C GLU A 96 25.76 -20.84 -12.90
N ARG A 97 26.90 -20.86 -12.20
CA ARG A 97 26.96 -21.02 -10.75
C ARG A 97 27.65 -19.83 -10.09
N ALA A 98 27.17 -19.43 -8.94
CA ALA A 98 27.81 -18.44 -8.09
C ALA A 98 27.82 -18.91 -6.64
N LEU A 99 28.98 -18.89 -5.99
CA LEU A 99 29.09 -19.15 -4.58
C LEU A 99 28.34 -18.09 -3.79
N ILE A 100 27.46 -18.52 -2.91
CA ILE A 100 26.80 -17.64 -1.93
C ILE A 100 27.69 -17.56 -0.69
N HIS A 101 27.95 -18.72 -0.05
CA HIS A 101 28.76 -18.75 1.17
C HIS A 101 29.20 -20.18 1.54
N GLU A 102 30.38 -20.29 2.18
CA GLU A 102 30.87 -21.49 2.85
C GLU A 102 30.56 -21.37 4.35
N PHE A 103 29.63 -22.15 4.84
CA PHE A 103 29.14 -22.05 6.20
C PHE A 103 30.04 -22.76 7.20
N LYS A 104 30.73 -22.02 8.06
CA LYS A 104 31.48 -22.57 9.20
C LYS A 104 30.54 -22.96 10.35
N ASP A 105 29.47 -22.18 10.56
CA ASP A 105 28.38 -22.43 11.49
C ASP A 105 27.07 -22.67 10.74
N ALA A 106 26.04 -23.19 11.44
CA ALA A 106 24.71 -23.31 10.88
C ALA A 106 24.13 -21.91 10.54
N GLY A 107 23.36 -21.82 9.46
CA GLY A 107 22.80 -20.56 9.00
C GLY A 107 21.56 -20.74 8.15
N ILE A 108 21.23 -19.70 7.42
CA ILE A 108 20.07 -19.65 6.49
C ILE A 108 20.48 -19.03 5.17
N VAL A 109 19.82 -19.44 4.09
CA VAL A 109 19.94 -18.85 2.75
C VAL A 109 18.56 -18.47 2.26
N GLN A 110 18.46 -17.34 1.60
CA GLN A 110 17.25 -16.86 0.95
C GLN A 110 17.53 -16.50 -0.51
N GLY A 111 16.68 -17.02 -1.41
CA GLY A 111 16.65 -16.63 -2.81
C GLY A 111 15.44 -15.78 -3.12
N VAL A 112 15.62 -14.65 -3.78
CA VAL A 112 14.56 -13.76 -4.27
C VAL A 112 14.66 -13.59 -5.78
N HIS A 113 13.54 -13.25 -6.43
CA HIS A 113 13.51 -13.00 -7.86
C HIS A 113 12.51 -11.91 -8.23
N ASN A 114 12.66 -11.40 -9.44
CA ASN A 114 11.67 -10.54 -10.09
C ASN A 114 11.64 -10.82 -11.59
N LEU A 115 10.62 -10.30 -12.28
CA LEU A 115 10.46 -10.42 -13.72
C LEU A 115 10.49 -9.04 -14.37
N ASP A 116 11.22 -8.91 -15.47
CA ASP A 116 11.27 -7.67 -16.25
C ASP A 116 9.88 -7.19 -16.68
N SER A 117 9.00 -8.11 -17.07
CA SER A 117 7.62 -7.81 -17.44
C SER A 117 6.84 -7.17 -16.28
N SER A 118 6.98 -7.71 -15.07
CA SER A 118 6.33 -7.18 -13.86
C SER A 118 6.92 -5.81 -13.46
N ILE A 119 8.23 -5.64 -13.55
CA ILE A 119 8.87 -4.33 -13.30
C ILE A 119 8.39 -3.28 -14.31
N ARG A 120 8.28 -3.64 -15.60
CA ARG A 120 7.75 -2.76 -16.66
C ARG A 120 6.30 -2.38 -16.41
N SER A 121 5.47 -3.33 -16.01
CA SER A 121 4.09 -3.08 -15.61
C SER A 121 4.01 -2.11 -14.42
N PHE A 122 4.82 -2.33 -13.39
CA PHE A 122 4.91 -1.46 -12.23
C PHE A 122 5.32 -0.03 -12.62
N ALA A 123 6.34 0.15 -13.45
CA ALA A 123 6.78 1.46 -13.92
C ALA A 123 5.66 2.20 -14.66
N ARG A 124 4.97 1.53 -15.61
CA ARG A 124 3.85 2.14 -16.35
C ARG A 124 2.68 2.50 -15.45
N ALA A 125 2.31 1.62 -14.50
CA ALA A 125 1.27 1.92 -13.52
C ALA A 125 1.60 3.16 -12.70
N CYS A 126 2.85 3.29 -12.23
CA CYS A 126 3.34 4.44 -11.49
C CYS A 126 3.26 5.74 -12.33
N PHE A 127 3.76 5.73 -13.55
CA PHE A 127 3.76 6.91 -14.42
C PHE A 127 2.35 7.31 -14.88
N ASN A 128 1.47 6.34 -15.17
CA ASN A 128 0.08 6.63 -15.49
C ASN A 128 -0.65 7.26 -14.29
N PHE A 129 -0.42 6.72 -13.08
CA PHE A 129 -1.02 7.27 -11.87
C PHE A 129 -0.50 8.69 -11.57
N ALA A 130 0.80 8.95 -11.79
CA ALA A 130 1.38 10.28 -11.64
C ALA A 130 0.74 11.30 -12.60
N LEU A 131 0.53 10.94 -13.85
CA LEU A 131 -0.16 11.77 -14.83
C LEU A 131 -1.62 12.03 -14.48
N ASP A 132 -2.34 11.01 -13.99
CA ASP A 132 -3.73 11.11 -13.56
C ASP A 132 -3.89 12.05 -12.36
N GLN A 133 -3.03 11.89 -11.36
CA GLN A 133 -3.04 12.71 -10.14
C GLN A 133 -2.36 14.08 -10.33
N LYS A 134 -1.59 14.29 -11.41
CA LYS A 134 -0.73 15.47 -11.65
C LYS A 134 0.23 15.70 -10.47
N GLU A 135 0.83 14.64 -9.98
CA GLU A 135 1.80 14.64 -8.89
C GLU A 135 3.16 14.15 -9.40
N ASP A 136 4.24 14.74 -8.88
CA ASP A 136 5.60 14.24 -9.12
C ASP A 136 5.75 12.80 -8.65
N ILE A 137 6.68 12.07 -9.24
CA ILE A 137 6.97 10.71 -8.81
C ILE A 137 8.45 10.53 -8.48
N TRP A 138 8.71 10.01 -7.30
CA TRP A 138 10.02 9.61 -6.82
C TRP A 138 10.12 8.09 -6.84
N PHE A 139 11.17 7.56 -7.45
CA PHE A 139 11.47 6.14 -7.40
C PHE A 139 12.79 5.92 -6.68
N ALA A 140 12.87 4.90 -5.84
CA ALA A 140 14.05 4.64 -5.03
C ALA A 140 14.37 3.15 -4.92
N THR A 141 15.67 2.83 -5.02
CA THR A 141 16.24 1.50 -4.79
C THR A 141 17.60 1.61 -4.12
N LYS A 142 18.28 0.50 -3.84
CA LYS A 142 19.67 0.50 -3.35
C LYS A 142 20.63 -0.05 -4.40
N ASP A 143 20.59 0.49 -5.63
CA ASP A 143 21.34 0.00 -6.79
C ASP A 143 22.86 0.06 -6.62
N THR A 144 23.37 0.92 -5.76
CA THR A 144 24.80 0.98 -5.43
C THR A 144 25.31 -0.24 -4.67
N ILE A 145 24.44 -0.97 -3.97
CA ILE A 145 24.74 -2.19 -3.23
C ILE A 145 24.22 -3.40 -4.01
N SER A 146 22.94 -3.42 -4.35
CA SER A 146 22.29 -4.46 -5.15
C SER A 146 22.45 -4.16 -6.65
N LYS A 147 23.70 -4.37 -7.13
CA LYS A 147 24.14 -3.91 -8.46
C LYS A 147 23.52 -4.61 -9.66
N LYS A 148 22.79 -5.72 -9.46
CA LYS A 148 22.02 -6.40 -10.50
C LYS A 148 20.52 -6.29 -10.24
N TYR A 149 20.06 -6.71 -9.08
CA TYR A 149 18.64 -6.76 -8.77
C TYR A 149 18.01 -5.35 -8.72
N ASP A 150 18.49 -4.48 -7.86
CA ASP A 150 17.95 -3.12 -7.73
C ASP A 150 18.29 -2.25 -8.95
N HIS A 151 19.48 -2.43 -9.54
CA HIS A 151 19.89 -1.72 -10.74
C HIS A 151 18.98 -2.04 -11.93
N ARG A 152 18.49 -3.28 -12.05
CA ARG A 152 17.53 -3.65 -13.11
C ARG A 152 16.23 -2.88 -13.01
N PHE A 153 15.72 -2.64 -11.80
CA PHE A 153 14.55 -1.79 -11.58
C PHE A 153 14.78 -0.35 -12.06
N LYS A 154 15.93 0.23 -11.69
CA LYS A 154 16.32 1.58 -12.10
C LYS A 154 16.38 1.70 -13.62
N ASP A 155 17.05 0.76 -14.30
CA ASP A 155 17.21 0.77 -15.75
C ASP A 155 15.86 0.70 -16.47
N ILE A 156 14.97 -0.20 -16.02
CA ILE A 156 13.65 -0.36 -16.63
C ILE A 156 12.80 0.89 -16.41
N PHE A 157 12.81 1.49 -15.23
CA PHE A 157 12.10 2.74 -14.98
C PHE A 157 12.61 3.88 -15.87
N ALA A 158 13.95 4.03 -15.99
CA ALA A 158 14.55 5.04 -16.83
C ALA A 158 14.19 4.83 -18.31
N GLU A 159 14.35 3.60 -18.83
CA GLU A 159 13.98 3.25 -20.22
C GLU A 159 12.53 3.61 -20.54
N ILE A 160 11.58 3.18 -19.68
CA ILE A 160 10.16 3.45 -19.90
C ILE A 160 9.85 4.93 -19.79
N TYR A 161 10.42 5.64 -18.83
CA TYR A 161 10.25 7.07 -18.72
C TYR A 161 10.70 7.80 -19.97
N GLU A 162 11.93 7.58 -20.40
CA GLU A 162 12.54 8.24 -21.56
C GLU A 162 11.78 7.94 -22.86
N THR A 163 11.35 6.68 -23.06
CA THR A 163 10.72 6.26 -24.31
C THR A 163 9.22 6.50 -24.41
N GLU A 164 8.49 6.46 -23.26
CA GLU A 164 7.02 6.45 -23.28
C GLU A 164 6.39 7.64 -22.54
N TYR A 165 7.08 8.26 -21.58
CA TYR A 165 6.45 9.21 -20.63
C TYR A 165 7.07 10.59 -20.56
N GLN A 166 8.34 10.80 -20.89
CA GLN A 166 9.03 12.08 -20.72
C GLN A 166 8.24 13.25 -21.27
N SER A 167 7.84 13.20 -22.53
CA SER A 167 7.08 14.29 -23.18
C SER A 167 5.69 14.52 -22.57
N LYS A 168 5.08 13.47 -21.96
CA LYS A 168 3.79 13.59 -21.27
C LYS A 168 3.96 14.29 -19.92
N PHE A 169 5.04 13.98 -19.21
CA PHE A 169 5.39 14.60 -17.93
C PHE A 169 5.74 16.08 -18.12
N GLU A 170 6.56 16.41 -19.12
CA GLU A 170 6.88 17.79 -19.49
C GLU A 170 5.61 18.62 -19.78
N LYS A 171 4.66 18.06 -20.56
CA LYS A 171 3.37 18.72 -20.85
C LYS A 171 2.48 18.86 -19.60
N ALA A 172 2.54 17.91 -18.67
CA ALA A 172 1.76 17.94 -17.44
C ALA A 172 2.41 18.83 -16.36
N GLY A 173 3.66 19.23 -16.53
CA GLY A 173 4.43 20.01 -15.55
C GLY A 173 4.75 19.24 -14.28
N ILE A 174 4.99 17.91 -14.38
CA ILE A 174 5.37 17.01 -13.29
C ILE A 174 6.71 16.35 -13.59
N GLU A 175 7.40 15.90 -12.53
CA GLU A 175 8.75 15.37 -12.62
C GLU A 175 8.83 13.90 -12.22
N TYR A 176 9.77 13.16 -12.85
CA TYR A 176 10.25 11.87 -12.40
C TYR A 176 11.63 12.04 -11.80
N PHE A 177 11.81 11.56 -10.56
CA PHE A 177 13.06 11.66 -9.83
C PHE A 177 13.47 10.28 -9.29
N TYR A 178 14.72 9.87 -9.60
CA TYR A 178 15.30 8.65 -9.04
C TYR A 178 16.39 8.99 -8.01
N THR A 179 16.40 8.26 -6.89
CA THR A 179 17.46 8.37 -5.89
C THR A 179 17.65 7.04 -5.12
N LEU A 180 18.66 6.96 -4.26
CA LEU A 180 18.85 5.83 -3.37
C LEU A 180 17.78 5.84 -2.26
N ILE A 181 17.35 4.64 -1.83
CA ILE A 181 16.25 4.51 -0.85
C ILE A 181 16.53 5.23 0.48
N ASP A 182 17.75 5.21 0.95
CA ASP A 182 18.16 5.91 2.17
C ASP A 182 18.16 7.45 2.00
N ASP A 183 18.56 7.97 0.83
CA ASP A 183 18.41 9.40 0.50
C ASP A 183 16.92 9.78 0.34
N ALA A 184 16.11 8.90 -0.29
CA ALA A 184 14.67 9.11 -0.39
C ALA A 184 14.03 9.27 0.98
N VAL A 185 14.33 8.40 1.96
CA VAL A 185 13.81 8.50 3.33
C VAL A 185 14.13 9.87 3.94
N ALA A 186 15.39 10.34 3.79
CA ALA A 186 15.79 11.63 4.32
C ALA A 186 15.07 12.81 3.65
N ARG A 187 14.86 12.74 2.32
CA ARG A 187 14.12 13.76 1.55
C ARG A 187 12.64 13.78 1.89
N VAL A 188 12.01 12.61 1.98
CA VAL A 188 10.59 12.45 2.34
C VAL A 188 10.29 13.11 3.68
N ILE A 189 11.11 12.86 4.72
CA ILE A 189 10.94 13.49 6.05
C ILE A 189 11.05 15.01 6.00
N ARG A 190 11.89 15.56 5.12
CA ARG A 190 12.09 17.00 4.97
C ARG A 190 11.10 17.69 4.03
N SER A 191 10.36 16.91 3.24
CA SER A 191 9.42 17.42 2.24
C SER A 191 8.14 17.97 2.87
N GLU A 192 7.36 18.68 2.06
CA GLU A 192 5.99 19.06 2.38
C GLU A 192 4.96 17.99 1.98
N GLY A 193 5.39 16.92 1.34
CA GLY A 193 4.52 15.94 0.69
C GLY A 193 4.03 16.39 -0.69
N GLY A 194 2.99 15.74 -1.22
CA GLY A 194 2.40 16.07 -2.52
C GLY A 194 3.09 15.39 -3.69
N PHE A 195 3.57 14.17 -3.49
CA PHE A 195 4.21 13.36 -4.52
C PHE A 195 3.91 11.86 -4.30
N ILE A 196 4.19 11.09 -5.34
CA ILE A 196 4.13 9.64 -5.31
C ILE A 196 5.53 9.09 -5.03
N TRP A 197 5.65 8.20 -4.05
CA TRP A 197 6.90 7.50 -3.77
C TRP A 197 6.77 6.04 -4.19
N ALA A 198 7.39 5.69 -5.32
CA ALA A 198 7.43 4.35 -5.85
C ALA A 198 8.53 3.52 -5.17
N CYS A 199 8.18 2.34 -4.71
CA CYS A 199 9.03 1.44 -3.96
C CYS A 199 8.87 0.00 -4.43
N LYS A 200 9.95 -0.80 -4.34
CA LYS A 200 9.88 -2.25 -4.47
C LYS A 200 8.92 -2.84 -3.43
N ASN A 201 8.60 -4.12 -3.57
CA ASN A 201 7.56 -4.76 -2.77
C ASN A 201 7.79 -4.61 -1.25
N TYR A 202 8.96 -5.01 -0.74
CA TYR A 202 9.26 -4.93 0.69
C TYR A 202 9.43 -3.49 1.17
N ASP A 203 10.19 -2.69 0.43
CA ASP A 203 10.39 -1.28 0.75
C ASP A 203 9.03 -0.54 0.82
N GLY A 204 8.14 -0.79 -0.13
CA GLY A 204 6.80 -0.21 -0.18
C GLY A 204 5.89 -0.65 0.96
N ASP A 205 6.03 -1.89 1.44
CA ASP A 205 5.29 -2.37 2.61
C ASP A 205 5.67 -1.59 3.86
N VAL A 206 6.97 -1.52 4.13
CA VAL A 206 7.49 -0.82 5.32
C VAL A 206 7.23 0.68 5.24
N MET A 207 7.51 1.30 4.07
CA MET A 207 7.35 2.75 3.91
C MET A 207 5.89 3.19 3.93
N SER A 208 4.95 2.39 3.42
CA SER A 208 3.53 2.74 3.50
C SER A 208 3.01 2.74 4.94
N ASP A 209 3.45 1.80 5.77
CA ASP A 209 3.05 1.78 7.19
C ASP A 209 3.71 2.92 7.97
N MET A 210 4.96 3.27 7.66
CA MET A 210 5.63 4.44 8.24
C MET A 210 4.89 5.73 7.89
N VAL A 211 4.58 5.95 6.61
CA VAL A 211 3.88 7.14 6.13
C VAL A 211 2.48 7.22 6.74
N ALA A 212 1.72 6.11 6.75
CA ALA A 212 0.40 6.06 7.36
C ALA A 212 0.42 6.42 8.85
N THR A 213 1.39 5.86 9.59
CA THR A 213 1.57 6.16 11.01
C THR A 213 1.93 7.63 11.22
N ALA A 214 2.80 8.17 10.40
CA ALA A 214 3.22 9.57 10.50
C ALA A 214 2.09 10.56 10.14
N PHE A 215 1.13 10.19 9.29
CA PHE A 215 -0.11 10.93 9.07
C PHE A 215 -1.19 10.68 10.14
N GLY A 216 -0.90 9.84 11.14
CA GLY A 216 -1.73 9.65 12.33
C GLY A 216 -2.26 8.24 12.53
N SER A 217 -2.80 7.56 11.53
CA SER A 217 -3.40 6.24 11.68
C SER A 217 -3.47 5.46 10.37
N LEU A 218 -3.18 4.16 10.42
CA LEU A 218 -3.47 3.22 9.33
C LEU A 218 -4.97 3.20 8.95
N GLY A 219 -5.87 3.53 9.88
CA GLY A 219 -7.29 3.69 9.62
C GLY A 219 -7.64 4.91 8.75
N MET A 220 -6.66 5.75 8.45
CA MET A 220 -6.77 6.93 7.58
C MET A 220 -5.94 6.76 6.30
N MET A 221 -5.77 5.53 5.81
CA MET A 221 -5.02 5.22 4.60
C MET A 221 -5.90 4.48 3.60
N THR A 222 -6.06 5.04 2.40
CA THR A 222 -6.68 4.32 1.27
C THR A 222 -5.70 3.29 0.70
N SER A 223 -6.20 2.24 0.09
CA SER A 223 -5.39 1.25 -0.63
C SER A 223 -6.13 0.76 -1.86
N VAL A 224 -5.47 0.81 -3.01
CA VAL A 224 -5.98 0.24 -4.25
C VAL A 224 -4.88 -0.55 -4.95
N LEU A 225 -5.21 -1.77 -5.37
CA LEU A 225 -4.37 -2.60 -6.24
C LEU A 225 -4.86 -2.43 -7.68
N VAL A 226 -3.96 -2.05 -8.57
CA VAL A 226 -4.26 -1.88 -10.00
C VAL A 226 -3.42 -2.87 -10.79
N SER A 227 -4.08 -3.77 -11.55
CA SER A 227 -3.38 -4.71 -12.44
C SER A 227 -2.93 -4.04 -13.75
N PRO A 228 -1.98 -4.66 -14.49
CA PRO A 228 -1.57 -4.18 -15.80
C PRO A 228 -2.72 -4.02 -16.79
N GLU A 229 -3.74 -4.88 -16.69
CA GLU A 229 -4.93 -4.89 -17.57
C GLU A 229 -6.02 -3.91 -17.10
N GLY A 230 -5.78 -3.12 -16.05
CA GLY A 230 -6.74 -2.15 -15.54
C GLY A 230 -7.83 -2.75 -14.66
N THR A 231 -7.56 -3.86 -13.98
CA THR A 231 -8.41 -4.36 -12.88
C THR A 231 -8.10 -3.60 -11.60
N TYR A 232 -9.13 -3.15 -10.91
CA TYR A 232 -9.02 -2.39 -9.66
C TYR A 232 -9.57 -3.21 -8.50
N GLU A 233 -8.78 -3.36 -7.45
CA GLU A 233 -9.19 -3.95 -6.18
C GLU A 233 -8.92 -2.95 -5.06
N TYR A 234 -9.99 -2.52 -4.39
CA TYR A 234 -9.95 -1.58 -3.27
C TYR A 234 -9.99 -2.33 -1.94
N GLU A 235 -9.17 -1.89 -1.00
CA GLU A 235 -9.13 -2.47 0.35
C GLU A 235 -8.83 -1.40 1.40
N ALA A 236 -9.14 -1.68 2.66
CA ALA A 236 -8.55 -0.93 3.77
C ALA A 236 -7.09 -1.34 3.93
N ALA A 237 -6.19 -0.39 4.14
CA ALA A 237 -4.76 -0.67 4.29
C ALA A 237 -4.42 -1.44 5.58
N HIS A 238 -5.33 -1.44 6.56
CA HIS A 238 -5.17 -2.15 7.85
C HIS A 238 -5.75 -3.58 7.83
N GLY A 239 -5.43 -4.36 8.86
CA GLY A 239 -5.97 -5.71 9.08
C GLY A 239 -7.38 -5.72 9.69
N THR A 240 -7.80 -6.89 10.21
CA THR A 240 -9.17 -7.18 10.65
C THR A 240 -9.54 -6.60 12.02
N VAL A 241 -8.64 -5.91 12.71
CA VAL A 241 -8.86 -5.36 14.08
C VAL A 241 -9.48 -6.39 15.04
N THR A 242 -8.96 -7.62 15.03
CA THR A 242 -9.51 -8.80 15.71
C THR A 242 -9.79 -8.56 17.19
N ARG A 243 -8.97 -7.75 17.85
CA ARG A 243 -9.18 -7.41 19.28
C ARG A 243 -10.51 -6.70 19.52
N HIS A 244 -10.94 -5.80 18.63
CA HIS A 244 -12.25 -5.16 18.73
C HIS A 244 -13.38 -6.13 18.40
N TYR A 245 -13.19 -7.04 17.44
CA TYR A 245 -14.17 -8.06 17.11
C TYR A 245 -14.45 -8.98 18.31
N TYR A 246 -13.44 -9.43 19.04
CA TYR A 246 -13.64 -10.25 20.24
C TYR A 246 -14.32 -9.48 21.38
N LYS A 247 -14.12 -8.18 21.51
CA LYS A 247 -14.87 -7.35 22.44
C LYS A 247 -16.34 -7.27 22.05
N TYR A 248 -16.60 -7.02 20.77
CA TYR A 248 -17.97 -6.98 20.23
C TYR A 248 -18.72 -8.30 20.49
N LEU A 249 -18.08 -9.46 20.28
CA LEU A 249 -18.67 -10.76 20.56
C LEU A 249 -19.05 -10.96 22.05
N LYS A 250 -18.40 -10.24 22.96
CA LYS A 250 -18.74 -10.21 24.39
C LYS A 250 -19.79 -9.18 24.77
N GLY A 251 -20.36 -8.48 23.79
CA GLY A 251 -21.33 -7.40 24.02
C GLY A 251 -20.70 -6.09 24.51
N GLU A 252 -19.38 -5.94 24.40
CA GLU A 252 -18.68 -4.71 24.77
C GLU A 252 -18.83 -3.67 23.64
N ILE A 253 -18.99 -2.40 24.02
CA ILE A 253 -18.97 -1.28 23.08
C ILE A 253 -17.56 -1.13 22.51
N THR A 254 -17.46 -0.98 21.19
CA THR A 254 -16.19 -0.78 20.48
C THR A 254 -16.19 0.50 19.66
N SER A 255 -15.04 1.16 19.62
CA SER A 255 -14.81 2.35 18.81
C SER A 255 -13.75 2.01 17.76
N THR A 256 -14.20 1.45 16.63
CA THR A 256 -13.36 1.05 15.50
C THR A 256 -13.47 2.08 14.38
N ASN A 257 -12.34 2.61 13.94
CA ASN A 257 -12.30 3.53 12.81
C ASN A 257 -12.65 2.79 11.51
N SER A 258 -13.73 3.23 10.85
CA SER A 258 -14.24 2.65 9.61
C SER A 258 -13.86 3.44 8.34
N ILE A 259 -13.12 4.54 8.48
CA ILE A 259 -12.82 5.48 7.37
C ILE A 259 -12.11 4.77 6.22
N ALA A 260 -11.04 4.02 6.47
CA ALA A 260 -10.33 3.32 5.39
C ALA A 260 -11.22 2.33 4.64
N THR A 261 -12.12 1.62 5.34
CA THR A 261 -13.09 0.70 4.71
C THR A 261 -14.13 1.47 3.91
N LEU A 262 -14.65 2.57 4.45
CA LEU A 262 -15.58 3.44 3.75
C LEU A 262 -14.97 3.98 2.46
N PHE A 263 -13.75 4.47 2.51
CA PHE A 263 -13.02 4.98 1.34
C PHE A 263 -12.65 3.88 0.33
N ALA A 264 -12.48 2.63 0.77
CA ALA A 264 -12.37 1.50 -0.16
C ALA A 264 -13.67 1.30 -0.96
N TRP A 265 -14.84 1.40 -0.32
CA TRP A 265 -16.13 1.33 -0.99
C TRP A 265 -16.37 2.52 -1.92
N THR A 266 -16.13 3.75 -1.46
CA THR A 266 -16.34 4.95 -2.29
C THR A 266 -15.40 4.98 -3.48
N GLY A 267 -14.14 4.58 -3.30
CA GLY A 267 -13.19 4.43 -4.41
C GLY A 267 -13.67 3.43 -5.46
N ALA A 268 -14.19 2.27 -5.03
CA ALA A 268 -14.73 1.26 -5.94
C ALA A 268 -16.01 1.74 -6.65
N LEU A 269 -16.92 2.42 -5.95
CA LEU A 269 -18.13 2.99 -6.53
C LEU A 269 -17.80 4.08 -7.55
N ARG A 270 -16.87 4.99 -7.23
CA ARG A 270 -16.39 6.02 -8.15
C ARG A 270 -15.80 5.39 -9.40
N LYS A 271 -14.90 4.42 -9.24
CA LYS A 271 -14.27 3.73 -10.37
C LYS A 271 -15.30 2.99 -11.23
N ARG A 272 -16.28 2.36 -10.63
CA ARG A 272 -17.38 1.74 -11.37
C ARG A 272 -18.21 2.78 -12.12
N GLY A 273 -18.51 3.91 -11.47
CA GLY A 273 -19.21 5.03 -12.10
C GLY A 273 -18.45 5.60 -13.31
N GLU A 274 -17.14 5.78 -13.19
CA GLU A 274 -16.28 6.21 -14.30
C GLU A 274 -16.35 5.24 -15.48
N LEU A 275 -16.20 3.93 -15.22
CA LEU A 275 -16.22 2.90 -16.25
C LEU A 275 -17.58 2.77 -16.96
N ASP A 276 -18.68 3.05 -16.27
CA ASP A 276 -20.04 2.96 -16.81
C ASP A 276 -20.57 4.32 -17.34
N GLY A 277 -19.81 5.41 -17.18
CA GLY A 277 -20.31 6.76 -17.47
C GLY A 277 -21.43 7.21 -16.52
N ASN A 278 -21.51 6.65 -15.32
CA ASN A 278 -22.53 6.93 -14.32
C ASN A 278 -22.09 8.05 -13.37
N THR A 279 -22.26 9.30 -13.82
CA THR A 279 -21.91 10.50 -13.03
C THR A 279 -22.62 10.58 -11.69
N PRO A 280 -23.92 10.22 -11.53
CA PRO A 280 -24.57 10.20 -10.22
C PRO A 280 -23.88 9.27 -9.21
N LEU A 281 -23.37 8.12 -9.64
CA LEU A 281 -22.63 7.19 -8.76
C LEU A 281 -21.29 7.79 -8.30
N CYS A 282 -20.58 8.48 -9.20
CA CYS A 282 -19.36 9.20 -8.83
C CYS A 282 -19.66 10.30 -7.81
N SER A 283 -20.68 11.12 -8.08
CA SER A 283 -21.12 12.20 -7.17
C SER A 283 -21.54 11.68 -5.80
N PHE A 284 -22.23 10.55 -5.74
CA PHE A 284 -22.59 9.90 -4.46
C PHE A 284 -21.32 9.50 -3.67
N ALA A 285 -20.34 8.89 -4.34
CA ALA A 285 -19.08 8.50 -3.69
C ALA A 285 -18.35 9.73 -3.12
N ASP A 286 -18.29 10.82 -3.87
CA ASP A 286 -17.65 12.07 -3.44
C ASP A 286 -18.36 12.69 -2.23
N LYS A 287 -19.69 12.73 -2.25
CA LYS A 287 -20.49 13.23 -1.13
C LYS A 287 -20.33 12.38 0.14
N LEU A 288 -20.24 11.06 0.00
CA LEU A 288 -20.04 10.16 1.14
C LEU A 288 -18.63 10.36 1.77
N GLU A 289 -17.59 10.55 0.96
CA GLU A 289 -16.26 10.90 1.47
C GLU A 289 -16.27 12.27 2.16
N GLN A 290 -16.92 13.26 1.57
CA GLN A 290 -17.09 14.58 2.17
C GLN A 290 -17.83 14.51 3.51
N ALA A 291 -18.92 13.76 3.60
CA ALA A 291 -19.67 13.55 4.83
C ALA A 291 -18.82 12.91 5.92
N ALA A 292 -18.01 11.92 5.56
CA ALA A 292 -17.11 11.25 6.51
C ALA A 292 -16.02 12.18 7.05
N ILE A 293 -15.41 12.99 6.18
CA ILE A 293 -14.42 14.00 6.56
C ILE A 293 -15.07 15.07 7.45
N GLN A 294 -16.23 15.61 7.05
CA GLN A 294 -16.94 16.64 7.80
C GLN A 294 -17.32 16.17 9.20
N THR A 295 -17.76 14.91 9.36
CA THR A 295 -18.06 14.33 10.67
C THR A 295 -16.86 14.41 11.62
N ILE A 296 -15.64 14.11 11.14
CA ILE A 296 -14.43 14.20 11.95
C ILE A 296 -14.07 15.69 12.23
N GLU A 297 -14.19 16.55 11.23
CA GLU A 297 -13.88 17.99 11.37
C GLU A 297 -14.83 18.70 12.31
N ASP A 298 -16.08 18.23 12.44
CA ASP A 298 -17.05 18.68 13.43
C ASP A 298 -16.78 18.12 14.84
N GLY A 299 -15.70 17.36 14.99
CA GLY A 299 -15.24 16.83 16.28
C GLY A 299 -15.83 15.49 16.68
N ILE A 300 -16.58 14.81 15.80
CA ILE A 300 -17.17 13.50 16.09
C ILE A 300 -16.28 12.40 15.48
N MET A 301 -15.67 11.57 16.30
CA MET A 301 -14.68 10.64 15.84
C MET A 301 -14.52 9.41 16.71
N THR A 302 -13.88 8.38 16.19
CA THR A 302 -13.53 7.16 16.94
C THR A 302 -12.36 7.39 17.90
N GLY A 303 -12.18 6.49 18.86
CA GLY A 303 -11.22 6.64 19.95
C GLY A 303 -9.76 6.73 19.53
N ASP A 304 -9.37 6.18 18.37
CA ASP A 304 -8.03 6.35 17.81
C ASP A 304 -7.82 7.78 17.33
N LEU A 305 -8.74 8.34 16.54
CA LEU A 305 -8.68 9.71 16.04
C LEU A 305 -8.82 10.74 17.16
N TYR A 306 -9.67 10.47 18.16
CA TYR A 306 -9.83 11.35 19.32
C TYR A 306 -8.50 11.64 20.01
N ARG A 307 -7.63 10.61 20.14
CA ARG A 307 -6.31 10.80 20.76
C ARG A 307 -5.35 11.64 19.92
N LEU A 308 -5.53 11.63 18.60
CA LEU A 308 -4.68 12.34 17.65
C LEU A 308 -5.17 13.77 17.37
N SER A 309 -6.47 14.01 17.55
CA SER A 309 -7.11 15.26 17.16
C SER A 309 -6.71 16.43 18.06
N THR A 310 -6.49 17.58 17.45
CA THR A 310 -6.24 18.88 18.11
C THR A 310 -7.50 19.75 18.22
N LEU A 311 -8.66 19.26 17.73
CA LEU A 311 -9.90 20.02 17.76
C LEU A 311 -10.38 20.28 19.21
N PRO A 312 -10.84 21.51 19.51
CA PRO A 312 -11.20 21.89 20.88
C PRO A 312 -12.48 21.20 21.40
N ASN A 313 -13.46 20.96 20.53
CA ASN A 313 -14.79 20.42 20.88
C ASN A 313 -14.96 18.96 20.43
N LYS A 314 -13.88 18.18 20.44
CA LYS A 314 -13.91 16.78 20.01
C LYS A 314 -14.60 15.86 21.01
N ARG A 315 -15.30 14.86 20.51
CA ARG A 315 -15.89 13.77 21.29
C ARG A 315 -15.57 12.40 20.69
N SER A 316 -15.20 11.44 21.53
CA SER A 316 -15.04 10.04 21.13
C SER A 316 -16.37 9.35 21.16
N VAL A 317 -16.70 8.65 20.07
CA VAL A 317 -17.93 7.86 19.94
C VAL A 317 -17.61 6.41 19.59
N ASP A 318 -18.59 5.52 19.79
CA ASP A 318 -18.51 4.14 19.30
C ASP A 318 -18.68 4.08 17.77
N THR A 319 -18.41 2.89 17.20
CA THR A 319 -18.46 2.67 15.77
C THR A 319 -19.86 2.93 15.18
N GLU A 320 -20.90 2.51 15.87
CA GLU A 320 -22.28 2.65 15.37
C GLU A 320 -22.72 4.11 15.35
N THR A 321 -22.43 4.84 16.42
CA THR A 321 -22.70 6.28 16.51
C THR A 321 -21.91 7.04 15.44
N PHE A 322 -20.64 6.69 15.21
CA PHE A 322 -19.83 7.32 14.18
C PHE A 322 -20.43 7.14 12.78
N LEU A 323 -20.86 5.94 12.43
CA LEU A 323 -21.50 5.67 11.15
C LEU A 323 -22.84 6.38 11.00
N LYS A 324 -23.65 6.50 12.06
CA LYS A 324 -24.92 7.25 12.06
C LYS A 324 -24.68 8.75 11.82
N GLU A 325 -23.67 9.34 12.43
CA GLU A 325 -23.33 10.76 12.21
C GLU A 325 -22.85 11.01 10.77
N ILE A 326 -22.06 10.09 10.19
CA ILE A 326 -21.68 10.16 8.76
C ILE A 326 -22.94 10.11 7.87
N ALA A 327 -23.89 9.23 8.18
CA ALA A 327 -25.15 9.14 7.42
C ALA A 327 -25.96 10.44 7.48
N LEU A 328 -26.04 11.08 8.66
CA LEU A 328 -26.71 12.38 8.81
C LEU A 328 -26.06 13.49 7.99
N HIS A 329 -24.72 13.54 7.96
CA HIS A 329 -24.01 14.49 7.11
C HIS A 329 -24.23 14.19 5.61
N LEU A 330 -24.27 12.91 5.24
CA LEU A 330 -24.55 12.51 3.86
C LEU A 330 -25.96 12.93 3.42
N ASP A 331 -26.98 12.68 4.26
CA ASP A 331 -28.37 13.06 3.97
C ASP A 331 -28.49 14.57 3.73
N ALA A 332 -27.70 15.38 4.42
CA ALA A 332 -27.68 16.82 4.21
C ALA A 332 -27.00 17.25 2.89
N LEU A 333 -26.19 16.39 2.28
CA LEU A 333 -25.50 16.64 1.00
C LEU A 333 -26.26 16.07 -0.21
N LEU A 334 -27.16 15.10 -0.02
CA LEU A 334 -27.93 14.47 -1.09
C LEU A 334 -29.09 15.34 -1.55
#